data_cbb6d144ba6dfc611de419604c6ec411
#
_entry.id   cbb6d144ba6dfc611de419604c6ec411
#
_cell.length_a   1.000
_cell.length_b   1.000
_cell.length_c   1.000
_cell.angle_alpha   90.00
_cell.angle_beta   90.00
_cell.angle_gamma   90.00
#
_symmetry.space_group_name_H-M   'P 1'
#
loop_
_entity.id
_entity.type
_entity.pdbx_description
1 polymer ?
#
loop_
_entity_poly.entity_id
_entity_poly.type
_entity_poly.pdbx_seq_one_letter_code
_entity_poly.pdbx_strand_id
1 'polypeptide(L)'
;MAVAALSWVVTPAPAAAQEPPAEPPKEVIPPPTEVISPPAEVIPPPPEVTPPVVVIPPPVDLAELPVGQIPGASPGAPVARPVNEDLRAEGARPPYFPLNFSFLYPMSTNAAAPDLWTHLDIAILFGRVGFLDGLQVGAAGWTVHDMRGVQIGFGSIVGGSTSGAQVGAGFTFAHGPVQGLQLSGIFGWADDDIEGVQVSGVANQTSGNIDGVQAAVGLNVARGQITGVQVAGVVNQADQNIEGVQATAGFNVALRQVTGVQAAGLMNIGRVEGIQIGAVNVTQKMRGLQVGVFNVARNFKGLQIGIVNVTDDLDGESLAIIPLPRRGGIHAMAWASNSLYGNVGVKFASRYAYSILSGALHSVERAEGAEGSPREIVYGGGLTMGATIPLPLDGLRLSSDIGGYRLFRDEPVLSQHDEIYKLRLMVSYQIARRLTPFAGGGANLTIRGKDPVDAGVGGELCVGLEL
;
A
#
# COMPACT_ATOMS: atom_id res chain seq x y z
N MET A 1 36.55 -3.58 -26.07
CA MET A 1 36.42 -4.97 -25.58
C MET A 1 34.97 -5.26 -25.38
N ALA A 2 34.41 -6.05 -26.29
CA ALA A 2 33.00 -6.41 -26.34
C ALA A 2 32.76 -7.68 -25.52
N VAL A 3 31.75 -7.72 -24.68
CA VAL A 3 31.25 -8.97 -24.08
C VAL A 3 29.86 -9.21 -24.64
N ALA A 4 29.75 -10.29 -25.42
CA ALA A 4 28.54 -10.74 -26.06
C ALA A 4 27.67 -11.49 -25.05
N ALA A 5 26.38 -11.11 -24.97
CA ALA A 5 25.36 -11.86 -24.26
C ALA A 5 24.76 -12.91 -25.21
N LEU A 6 24.88 -14.19 -24.88
CA LEU A 6 24.19 -15.30 -25.52
C LEU A 6 22.73 -15.33 -25.08
N SER A 7 21.81 -15.10 -25.99
CA SER A 7 20.38 -15.37 -25.85
C SER A 7 20.08 -16.80 -26.38
N TRP A 8 19.57 -17.65 -25.51
CA TRP A 8 18.99 -18.94 -25.92
C TRP A 8 17.52 -18.75 -26.28
N VAL A 9 17.21 -18.85 -27.56
CA VAL A 9 15.86 -18.98 -28.05
C VAL A 9 15.49 -20.47 -28.06
N VAL A 10 14.60 -20.86 -27.18
CA VAL A 10 13.97 -22.18 -27.19
C VAL A 10 12.68 -22.05 -28.02
N THR A 11 12.69 -22.61 -29.23
CA THR A 11 11.47 -22.81 -30.04
C THR A 11 10.75 -24.06 -29.56
N PRO A 12 9.46 -23.99 -29.21
CA PRO A 12 8.67 -25.18 -28.98
C PRO A 12 8.25 -25.85 -30.30
N ALA A 13 8.35 -27.16 -30.35
CA ALA A 13 7.87 -28.00 -31.45
C ALA A 13 6.32 -27.95 -31.55
N PRO A 14 5.75 -28.12 -32.74
CA PRO A 14 4.31 -28.08 -32.95
C PRO A 14 3.62 -29.30 -32.27
N ALA A 15 2.67 -29.02 -31.39
CA ALA A 15 1.82 -30.03 -30.80
C ALA A 15 0.85 -30.60 -31.85
N ALA A 16 0.77 -31.92 -31.94
CA ALA A 16 -0.22 -32.63 -32.70
C ALA A 16 -1.64 -32.33 -32.25
N ALA A 17 -2.53 -32.08 -33.15
CA ALA A 17 -3.95 -31.85 -32.90
C ALA A 17 -4.56 -33.10 -32.25
N GLN A 18 -5.03 -32.96 -31.01
CA GLN A 18 -5.92 -33.94 -30.39
C GLN A 18 -7.37 -33.54 -30.72
N GLU A 19 -8.13 -34.48 -31.20
CA GLU A 19 -9.59 -34.35 -31.38
C GLU A 19 -10.27 -34.05 -30.02
N PRO A 20 -11.29 -33.19 -30.01
CA PRO A 20 -12.00 -32.87 -28.78
C PRO A 20 -12.79 -34.12 -28.29
N PRO A 21 -12.81 -34.38 -26.98
CA PRO A 21 -13.61 -35.46 -26.42
C PRO A 21 -15.11 -35.18 -26.61
N ALA A 22 -15.87 -36.25 -26.89
CA ALA A 22 -17.32 -36.25 -27.09
C ALA A 22 -18.05 -35.68 -25.84
N GLU A 23 -19.04 -34.82 -26.11
CA GLU A 23 -19.90 -34.25 -25.06
C GLU A 23 -20.59 -35.34 -24.26
N PRO A 24 -20.64 -35.28 -22.92
CA PRO A 24 -21.44 -36.18 -22.12
C PRO A 24 -22.94 -35.91 -22.34
N PRO A 25 -23.80 -36.95 -22.21
CA PRO A 25 -25.23 -36.80 -22.42
C PRO A 25 -25.83 -35.81 -21.44
N LYS A 26 -26.70 -34.94 -21.91
CA LYS A 26 -27.43 -33.94 -21.12
C LYS A 26 -28.31 -34.65 -20.10
N GLU A 27 -28.01 -34.50 -18.84
CA GLU A 27 -28.82 -34.93 -17.72
C GLU A 27 -30.11 -34.10 -17.70
N VAL A 28 -31.26 -34.78 -17.83
CA VAL A 28 -32.59 -34.15 -17.76
C VAL A 28 -32.88 -33.89 -16.27
N ILE A 29 -32.74 -32.64 -15.85
CA ILE A 29 -33.08 -32.18 -14.50
C ILE A 29 -34.63 -32.17 -14.40
N PRO A 30 -35.26 -32.91 -13.49
CA PRO A 30 -36.69 -32.77 -13.26
C PRO A 30 -37.04 -31.42 -12.67
N PRO A 31 -38.24 -30.87 -12.90
CA PRO A 31 -38.63 -29.57 -12.38
C PRO A 31 -38.62 -29.56 -10.85
N PRO A 32 -38.22 -28.44 -10.21
CA PRO A 32 -38.17 -28.35 -8.76
C PRO A 32 -39.56 -28.53 -8.15
N THR A 33 -39.64 -29.43 -7.19
CA THR A 33 -40.84 -29.65 -6.36
C THR A 33 -41.06 -28.37 -5.53
N GLU A 34 -42.26 -27.80 -5.62
CA GLU A 34 -42.70 -26.67 -4.81
C GLU A 34 -42.55 -27.00 -3.33
N VAL A 35 -41.59 -26.44 -2.66
CA VAL A 35 -41.47 -26.54 -1.20
C VAL A 35 -42.38 -25.47 -0.61
N ILE A 36 -43.51 -25.94 -0.06
CA ILE A 36 -44.42 -25.10 0.73
C ILE A 36 -43.64 -24.67 1.99
N SER A 37 -43.26 -23.43 2.06
CA SER A 37 -42.64 -22.85 3.26
C SER A 37 -43.63 -22.83 4.43
N PRO A 38 -43.22 -23.27 5.63
CA PRO A 38 -44.07 -23.13 6.82
C PRO A 38 -44.27 -21.63 7.14
N PRO A 39 -45.38 -21.26 7.78
CA PRO A 39 -45.70 -19.88 8.11
C PRO A 39 -44.60 -19.30 9.00
N ALA A 40 -44.19 -18.06 8.68
CA ALA A 40 -43.17 -17.35 9.41
C ALA A 40 -43.56 -17.18 10.88
N GLU A 41 -42.72 -17.72 11.75
CA GLU A 41 -42.83 -17.52 13.20
C GLU A 41 -42.47 -16.04 13.48
N VAL A 42 -43.40 -15.31 14.06
CA VAL A 42 -43.23 -13.90 14.42
C VAL A 42 -42.28 -13.83 15.60
N ILE A 43 -40.98 -13.56 15.30
CA ILE A 43 -39.97 -13.32 16.32
C ILE A 43 -40.24 -11.92 16.87
N PRO A 44 -40.45 -11.77 18.19
CA PRO A 44 -40.56 -10.43 18.78
C PRO A 44 -39.26 -9.63 18.57
N PRO A 45 -39.33 -8.30 18.37
CA PRO A 45 -38.14 -7.50 18.17
C PRO A 45 -37.23 -7.60 19.40
N PRO A 46 -35.90 -7.66 19.20
CA PRO A 46 -34.98 -7.69 20.32
C PRO A 46 -35.12 -6.40 21.16
N PRO A 47 -34.89 -6.44 22.46
CA PRO A 47 -34.96 -5.27 23.32
C PRO A 47 -33.98 -4.22 22.83
N GLU A 48 -34.45 -2.98 22.81
CA GLU A 48 -33.68 -1.80 22.39
C GLU A 48 -32.48 -1.63 23.33
N VAL A 49 -31.30 -2.07 22.86
CA VAL A 49 -30.05 -1.84 23.59
C VAL A 49 -29.62 -0.40 23.30
N THR A 50 -29.90 0.48 24.24
CA THR A 50 -29.33 1.83 24.23
C THR A 50 -27.81 1.71 24.22
N PRO A 51 -27.09 2.26 23.20
CA PRO A 51 -25.64 2.23 23.20
C PRO A 51 -25.12 3.00 24.41
N PRO A 52 -24.04 2.53 25.06
CA PRO A 52 -23.43 3.25 26.16
C PRO A 52 -23.03 4.65 25.69
N VAL A 53 -23.45 5.67 26.43
CA VAL A 53 -23.05 7.05 26.18
C VAL A 53 -21.53 7.11 26.42
N VAL A 54 -20.77 7.12 25.32
CA VAL A 54 -19.34 7.42 25.36
C VAL A 54 -19.21 8.91 25.64
N VAL A 55 -18.99 9.28 26.90
CA VAL A 55 -18.59 10.62 27.27
C VAL A 55 -17.19 10.85 26.72
N ILE A 56 -17.10 11.49 25.57
CA ILE A 56 -15.83 11.97 25.01
C ILE A 56 -15.43 13.18 25.87
N PRO A 57 -14.31 13.12 26.63
CA PRO A 57 -13.84 14.31 27.31
C PRO A 57 -13.52 15.40 26.29
N PRO A 58 -13.71 16.68 26.60
CA PRO A 58 -13.39 17.76 25.69
C PRO A 58 -11.91 17.67 25.27
N PRO A 59 -11.57 18.09 24.04
CA PRO A 59 -10.19 18.06 23.57
C PRO A 59 -9.32 18.90 24.52
N VAL A 60 -8.33 18.26 25.12
CA VAL A 60 -7.32 18.95 25.94
C VAL A 60 -6.50 19.80 24.98
N ASP A 61 -6.50 21.10 25.22
CA ASP A 61 -5.68 22.05 24.47
C ASP A 61 -4.20 21.81 24.83
N LEU A 62 -3.46 21.19 23.92
CA LEU A 62 -2.06 20.83 24.10
C LEU A 62 -1.11 22.04 24.14
N ALA A 63 -1.63 23.26 24.02
CA ALA A 63 -0.83 24.49 24.08
C ALA A 63 -0.57 24.98 25.53
N GLU A 64 -1.23 24.43 26.53
CA GLU A 64 -1.08 24.88 27.95
C GLU A 64 -0.38 23.87 28.87
N LEU A 65 0.26 22.82 28.35
CA LEU A 65 1.07 21.97 29.22
C LEU A 65 2.43 22.63 29.45
N PRO A 66 2.78 22.97 30.70
CA PRO A 66 4.11 23.49 31.02
C PRO A 66 5.15 22.43 30.63
N VAL A 67 6.09 22.81 29.78
CA VAL A 67 7.26 22.01 29.43
C VAL A 67 8.06 21.81 30.74
N GLY A 68 7.96 20.63 31.34
CA GLY A 68 8.85 20.33 32.45
C GLY A 68 8.34 19.54 33.63
N GLN A 69 7.36 18.64 33.50
CA GLN A 69 7.21 17.59 34.53
C GLN A 69 6.33 16.45 34.01
N ILE A 70 6.96 15.34 33.59
CA ILE A 70 6.32 14.05 33.50
C ILE A 70 6.23 13.50 34.91
N PRO A 71 5.05 13.35 35.54
CA PRO A 71 4.94 12.72 36.85
C PRO A 71 5.25 11.22 36.69
N GLY A 72 6.37 10.78 37.26
CA GLY A 72 6.75 9.37 37.31
C GLY A 72 8.18 9.04 36.88
N ALA A 73 8.90 9.94 36.24
CA ALA A 73 10.34 9.77 36.05
C ALA A 73 11.04 10.27 37.31
N SER A 74 11.35 9.40 38.24
CA SER A 74 12.33 9.71 39.31
C SER A 74 13.66 10.04 38.63
N PRO A 75 14.21 11.25 38.83
CA PRO A 75 15.57 11.53 38.37
C PRO A 75 16.50 10.73 39.28
N GLY A 76 17.11 9.67 38.74
CA GLY A 76 18.11 8.92 39.47
C GLY A 76 17.78 7.46 39.81
N ALA A 77 16.82 6.81 39.13
CA ALA A 77 16.90 5.35 39.08
C ALA A 77 18.21 5.03 38.34
N PRO A 78 19.20 4.38 38.98
CA PRO A 78 20.38 3.96 38.25
C PRO A 78 19.91 3.04 37.16
N VAL A 79 20.17 3.43 35.91
CA VAL A 79 20.15 2.49 34.77
C VAL A 79 20.95 1.30 35.29
N ALA A 80 20.32 0.13 35.40
CA ALA A 80 21.01 -1.06 35.87
C ALA A 80 22.18 -1.25 34.94
N ARG A 81 23.37 -0.86 35.39
CA ARG A 81 24.58 -1.10 34.63
C ARG A 81 24.67 -2.62 34.45
N PRO A 82 24.91 -3.12 33.24
CA PRO A 82 25.11 -4.55 33.08
C PRO A 82 26.20 -4.96 34.08
N VAL A 83 25.88 -5.96 34.90
CA VAL A 83 26.75 -6.52 35.98
C VAL A 83 28.20 -6.75 35.49
N ASN A 84 28.38 -6.73 34.21
CA ASN A 84 29.65 -6.96 33.51
C ASN A 84 30.60 -5.75 33.47
N GLU A 85 30.14 -4.51 33.62
CA GLU A 85 31.01 -3.34 33.68
C GLU A 85 31.76 -3.25 35.01
N ASP A 86 31.10 -3.64 36.10
CA ASP A 86 31.72 -3.61 37.41
C ASP A 86 32.81 -4.71 37.54
N LEU A 87 32.61 -5.89 36.94
CA LEU A 87 33.61 -6.94 36.92
C LEU A 87 34.81 -6.60 36.00
N ARG A 88 34.60 -5.78 34.97
CA ARG A 88 35.69 -5.28 34.11
C ARG A 88 36.51 -4.18 34.74
N ALA A 89 35.90 -3.37 35.60
CA ALA A 89 36.57 -2.28 36.30
C ALA A 89 37.59 -2.80 37.34
N GLU A 90 37.43 -4.04 37.87
CA GLU A 90 38.31 -4.65 38.83
C GLU A 90 39.49 -5.46 38.19
N GLY A 91 39.56 -5.54 36.88
CA GLY A 91 40.64 -6.27 36.17
C GLY A 91 40.66 -7.79 36.39
N ALA A 92 39.69 -8.33 37.10
CA ALA A 92 39.49 -9.76 37.30
C ALA A 92 38.84 -10.36 36.05
N ARG A 93 39.50 -11.36 35.47
CA ARG A 93 38.82 -12.14 34.41
C ARG A 93 37.64 -12.87 35.00
N PRO A 94 36.43 -12.75 34.43
CA PRO A 94 35.29 -13.52 34.93
C PRO A 94 35.64 -15.01 34.95
N PRO A 95 35.17 -15.76 35.96
CA PRO A 95 35.44 -17.19 36.01
C PRO A 95 34.80 -17.88 34.79
N TYR A 96 35.57 -18.72 34.16
CA TYR A 96 35.22 -19.44 32.93
C TYR A 96 34.89 -20.90 33.18
N PHE A 97 33.90 -21.39 32.47
CA PHE A 97 33.70 -22.81 32.20
C PHE A 97 33.75 -23.03 30.69
N PRO A 98 34.94 -23.31 30.10
CA PRO A 98 35.15 -23.16 28.67
C PRO A 98 34.29 -24.08 27.82
N LEU A 99 33.91 -25.25 28.33
CA LEU A 99 33.19 -26.26 27.59
C LEU A 99 32.05 -26.83 28.43
N ASN A 100 30.81 -26.66 28.01
CA ASN A 100 29.63 -27.22 28.65
C ASN A 100 28.98 -28.30 27.76
N PHE A 101 28.59 -29.42 28.37
CA PHE A 101 27.78 -30.46 27.76
C PHE A 101 26.49 -30.60 28.60
N SER A 102 25.33 -30.47 27.94
CA SER A 102 24.03 -30.61 28.56
C SER A 102 23.21 -31.66 27.82
N PHE A 103 22.64 -32.60 28.55
CA PHE A 103 21.59 -33.44 27.98
C PHE A 103 20.25 -32.68 28.09
N LEU A 104 19.91 -32.26 29.28
CA LEU A 104 18.78 -31.43 29.66
C LEU A 104 19.15 -30.73 30.98
N TYR A 105 19.27 -29.43 31.02
CA TYR A 105 19.58 -28.71 32.27
C TYR A 105 18.58 -29.08 33.37
N PRO A 106 18.99 -29.43 34.65
CA PRO A 106 20.34 -29.29 35.17
C PRO A 106 21.29 -30.49 34.97
N MET A 107 20.99 -31.46 34.12
CA MET A 107 21.90 -32.54 33.75
C MET A 107 22.97 -32.03 32.78
N SER A 108 23.87 -31.22 33.31
CA SER A 108 24.92 -30.52 32.53
C SER A 108 26.21 -30.46 33.35
N THR A 109 27.34 -30.31 32.62
CA THR A 109 28.66 -30.21 33.24
C THR A 109 28.84 -28.92 34.06
N ASN A 110 28.09 -27.87 33.75
CA ASN A 110 28.10 -26.60 34.48
C ASN A 110 27.04 -26.48 35.56
N ALA A 111 26.34 -27.55 35.95
CA ALA A 111 25.22 -27.51 36.88
C ALA A 111 25.57 -26.90 38.28
N ALA A 112 26.84 -27.08 38.72
CA ALA A 112 27.31 -26.52 39.96
C ALA A 112 27.62 -24.99 39.94
N ALA A 113 27.83 -24.46 38.71
CA ALA A 113 28.17 -23.06 38.49
C ALA A 113 27.59 -22.56 37.15
N PRO A 114 26.26 -22.46 37.05
CA PRO A 114 25.57 -22.21 35.79
C PRO A 114 25.70 -20.78 35.29
N ASP A 115 26.16 -19.84 36.09
CA ASP A 115 26.24 -18.41 35.77
C ASP A 115 27.65 -17.96 35.36
N LEU A 116 28.52 -18.93 34.99
CA LEU A 116 29.85 -18.65 34.48
C LEU A 116 29.83 -18.37 32.96
N TRP A 117 30.92 -17.78 32.47
CA TRP A 117 31.18 -17.62 31.06
C TRP A 117 31.50 -18.97 30.41
N THR A 118 30.85 -19.21 29.26
CA THR A 118 31.01 -20.43 28.46
C THR A 118 31.42 -20.08 27.04
N HIS A 119 32.46 -20.76 26.50
CA HIS A 119 32.85 -20.57 25.10
C HIS A 119 32.16 -21.55 24.16
N LEU A 120 31.95 -22.78 24.59
CA LEU A 120 31.25 -23.78 23.81
C LEU A 120 30.23 -24.49 24.67
N ASP A 121 28.99 -24.43 24.31
CA ASP A 121 27.89 -25.20 24.88
C ASP A 121 27.27 -26.12 23.83
N ILE A 122 27.29 -27.43 24.12
CA ILE A 122 26.62 -28.42 23.29
C ILE A 122 25.51 -29.05 24.12
N ALA A 123 24.25 -28.74 23.72
CA ALA A 123 23.06 -29.22 24.39
C ALA A 123 22.28 -30.20 23.50
N ILE A 124 21.96 -31.39 24.01
CA ILE A 124 21.13 -32.34 23.24
C ILE A 124 19.67 -31.85 23.19
N LEU A 125 19.07 -31.62 24.35
CA LEU A 125 17.69 -31.14 24.44
C LEU A 125 17.64 -29.69 24.87
N PHE A 126 18.23 -29.32 26.04
CA PHE A 126 18.18 -27.98 26.57
C PHE A 126 19.47 -27.61 27.32
N GLY A 127 20.14 -26.59 26.85
CA GLY A 127 21.31 -26.00 27.46
C GLY A 127 21.01 -24.69 28.15
N ARG A 128 21.56 -24.49 29.36
CA ARG A 128 21.54 -23.21 30.05
C ARG A 128 22.97 -22.80 30.39
N VAL A 129 23.32 -21.59 29.97
CA VAL A 129 24.60 -20.96 30.34
C VAL A 129 24.34 -19.57 30.88
N GLY A 130 25.21 -19.10 31.79
CA GLY A 130 25.13 -17.75 32.34
C GLY A 130 25.43 -16.72 31.27
N PHE A 131 26.63 -16.73 30.77
CA PHE A 131 27.13 -15.88 29.71
C PHE A 131 27.72 -16.75 28.58
N LEU A 132 27.50 -16.34 27.35
CA LEU A 132 28.08 -17.00 26.18
C LEU A 132 29.10 -16.08 25.51
N ASP A 133 30.33 -16.56 25.34
CA ASP A 133 31.36 -15.90 24.53
C ASP A 133 31.92 -16.91 23.51
N GLY A 134 31.13 -17.22 22.49
CA GLY A 134 31.47 -18.22 21.49
C GLY A 134 30.26 -18.89 20.84
N LEU A 135 30.09 -20.19 21.02
CA LEU A 135 29.08 -20.98 20.33
C LEU A 135 28.24 -21.82 21.28
N GLN A 136 26.90 -21.67 21.17
CA GLN A 136 25.93 -22.58 21.81
C GLN A 136 25.15 -23.31 20.71
N VAL A 137 25.14 -24.64 20.75
CA VAL A 137 24.39 -25.48 19.78
C VAL A 137 23.60 -26.52 20.52
N GLY A 138 22.29 -26.65 20.18
CA GLY A 138 21.42 -27.65 20.77
C GLY A 138 20.00 -27.61 20.25
N ALA A 139 19.12 -28.49 20.72
CA ALA A 139 17.71 -28.39 20.38
C ALA A 139 17.11 -27.09 20.92
N ALA A 140 17.44 -26.72 22.17
CA ALA A 140 17.12 -25.39 22.69
C ALA A 140 18.26 -24.89 23.58
N GLY A 141 18.51 -23.59 23.53
CA GLY A 141 19.52 -22.90 24.30
C GLY A 141 19.00 -21.67 25.02
N TRP A 142 19.43 -21.47 26.25
CA TRP A 142 19.17 -20.28 27.06
C TRP A 142 20.47 -19.70 27.59
N THR A 143 20.83 -18.54 27.09
CA THR A 143 21.85 -17.68 27.69
C THR A 143 21.16 -16.70 28.63
N VAL A 144 21.41 -16.79 29.93
CA VAL A 144 20.66 -16.03 30.96
C VAL A 144 20.99 -14.55 30.91
N HIS A 145 22.25 -14.24 30.67
CA HIS A 145 22.77 -12.88 30.59
C HIS A 145 23.21 -12.54 29.16
N ASP A 146 24.38 -11.98 28.98
CA ASP A 146 24.85 -11.50 27.70
C ASP A 146 25.40 -12.61 26.80
N MET A 147 25.19 -12.48 25.54
CA MET A 147 25.72 -13.35 24.50
C MET A 147 26.65 -12.58 23.55
N ARG A 148 27.83 -13.13 23.32
CA ARG A 148 28.75 -12.72 22.26
C ARG A 148 29.10 -13.95 21.44
N GLY A 149 28.72 -13.92 20.16
CA GLY A 149 28.99 -15.06 19.27
C GLY A 149 27.72 -15.61 18.66
N VAL A 150 27.53 -16.94 18.70
CA VAL A 150 26.45 -17.59 17.95
C VAL A 150 25.69 -18.59 18.81
N GLN A 151 24.34 -18.46 18.77
CA GLN A 151 23.43 -19.43 19.39
C GLN A 151 22.59 -20.08 18.29
N ILE A 152 22.60 -21.43 18.22
CA ILE A 152 21.88 -22.20 17.20
C ILE A 152 21.05 -23.28 17.85
N GLY A 153 19.74 -23.32 17.51
CA GLY A 153 18.83 -24.33 18.03
C GLY A 153 17.50 -24.35 17.31
N PHE A 154 16.56 -25.16 17.79
CA PHE A 154 15.16 -25.01 17.46
C PHE A 154 14.59 -23.80 18.19
N GLY A 155 14.93 -23.65 19.47
CA GLY A 155 14.60 -22.50 20.29
C GLY A 155 15.87 -21.85 20.85
N SER A 156 15.98 -20.53 20.71
CA SER A 156 17.11 -19.74 21.16
C SER A 156 16.62 -18.58 22.02
N ILE A 157 17.11 -18.46 23.26
CA ILE A 157 16.70 -17.45 24.22
C ILE A 157 17.96 -16.77 24.79
N VAL A 158 17.95 -15.43 24.80
CA VAL A 158 18.98 -14.60 25.43
C VAL A 158 18.31 -13.61 26.37
N GLY A 159 18.70 -13.63 27.65
CA GLY A 159 18.14 -12.77 28.68
C GLY A 159 18.75 -11.37 28.72
N GLY A 160 20.02 -11.23 28.32
CA GLY A 160 20.72 -9.95 28.27
C GLY A 160 20.95 -9.48 26.84
N SER A 161 22.06 -8.75 26.64
CA SER A 161 22.42 -8.25 25.29
C SER A 161 22.92 -9.38 24.37
N THR A 162 22.60 -9.24 23.09
CA THR A 162 23.05 -10.14 22.04
C THR A 162 24.00 -9.40 21.10
N SER A 163 25.23 -9.87 20.99
CA SER A 163 26.22 -9.38 20.04
C SER A 163 26.69 -10.54 19.15
N GLY A 164 26.16 -10.63 17.93
CA GLY A 164 26.45 -11.70 16.98
C GLY A 164 25.21 -12.29 16.31
N ALA A 165 25.03 -13.62 16.38
CA ALA A 165 23.93 -14.28 15.69
C ALA A 165 23.11 -15.20 16.61
N GLN A 166 21.80 -15.01 16.61
CA GLN A 166 20.83 -15.88 17.24
C GLN A 166 20.02 -16.58 16.15
N VAL A 167 20.11 -17.90 16.07
CA VAL A 167 19.46 -18.70 15.03
C VAL A 167 18.57 -19.77 15.65
N GLY A 168 17.28 -19.67 15.41
CA GLY A 168 16.28 -20.63 15.87
C GLY A 168 15.49 -21.22 14.71
N ALA A 169 15.52 -22.55 14.53
CA ALA A 169 14.67 -23.16 13.51
C ALA A 169 13.16 -22.96 13.80
N GLY A 170 12.78 -22.83 15.06
CA GLY A 170 11.45 -22.46 15.51
C GLY A 170 11.39 -21.00 15.92
N PHE A 171 11.98 -20.64 17.04
CA PHE A 171 11.83 -19.31 17.63
C PHE A 171 13.14 -18.76 18.21
N THR A 172 13.23 -17.43 18.22
CA THR A 172 14.29 -16.69 18.91
C THR A 172 13.65 -15.65 19.83
N PHE A 173 14.12 -15.55 21.07
CA PHE A 173 13.75 -14.53 22.04
C PHE A 173 14.99 -13.78 22.53
N ALA A 174 15.00 -12.46 22.40
CA ALA A 174 16.01 -11.60 22.96
C ALA A 174 15.32 -10.60 23.91
N HIS A 175 15.70 -10.62 25.19
CA HIS A 175 15.15 -9.69 26.17
C HIS A 175 15.92 -8.37 26.24
N GLY A 176 17.21 -8.39 25.90
CA GLY A 176 18.03 -7.18 25.79
C GLY A 176 18.30 -6.79 24.33
N PRO A 177 19.10 -5.74 24.11
CA PRO A 177 19.39 -5.24 22.77
C PRO A 177 20.12 -6.26 21.91
N VAL A 178 19.81 -6.26 20.62
CA VAL A 178 20.41 -7.16 19.63
C VAL A 178 21.29 -6.35 18.68
N GLN A 179 22.58 -6.65 18.67
CA GLN A 179 23.55 -6.15 17.70
C GLN A 179 23.98 -7.29 16.79
N GLY A 180 23.42 -7.38 15.58
CA GLY A 180 23.75 -8.40 14.60
C GLY A 180 22.54 -9.07 13.96
N LEU A 181 22.49 -10.42 14.02
CA LEU A 181 21.49 -11.21 13.31
C LEU A 181 20.58 -11.98 14.27
N GLN A 182 19.26 -11.82 14.11
CA GLN A 182 18.25 -12.70 14.72
C GLN A 182 17.47 -13.40 13.60
N LEU A 183 17.64 -14.72 13.47
CA LEU A 183 17.02 -15.53 12.43
C LEU A 183 16.14 -16.60 13.05
N SER A 184 14.86 -16.62 12.68
CA SER A 184 13.86 -17.54 13.22
C SER A 184 13.10 -18.26 12.10
N GLY A 185 12.88 -19.56 12.23
CA GLY A 185 12.03 -20.29 11.29
C GLY A 185 10.56 -19.91 11.40
N ILE A 186 10.07 -19.59 12.60
CA ILE A 186 8.69 -19.23 12.86
C ILE A 186 8.59 -17.82 13.47
N PHE A 187 9.07 -17.61 14.71
CA PHE A 187 8.92 -16.35 15.44
C PHE A 187 10.25 -15.77 15.89
N GLY A 188 10.46 -14.49 15.56
CA GLY A 188 11.52 -13.66 16.14
C GLY A 188 10.93 -12.62 17.09
N TRP A 189 11.41 -12.59 18.35
CA TRP A 189 10.97 -11.65 19.36
C TRP A 189 12.17 -10.91 19.97
N ALA A 190 12.05 -9.59 20.02
CA ALA A 190 12.99 -8.74 20.74
C ALA A 190 12.24 -7.74 21.62
N ASP A 191 12.59 -7.72 22.91
CA ASP A 191 11.98 -6.79 23.85
C ASP A 191 12.63 -5.40 23.83
N ASP A 192 13.83 -5.31 23.28
CA ASP A 192 14.64 -4.09 23.25
C ASP A 192 15.07 -3.78 21.80
N ASP A 193 15.98 -2.83 21.64
CA ASP A 193 16.46 -2.33 20.35
C ASP A 193 17.15 -3.40 19.50
N ILE A 194 16.99 -3.30 18.19
CA ILE A 194 17.71 -4.10 17.19
C ILE A 194 18.57 -3.19 16.34
N GLU A 195 19.87 -3.42 16.36
CA GLU A 195 20.85 -2.86 15.46
C GLU A 195 21.36 -4.00 14.54
N GLY A 196 20.80 -4.11 13.33
CA GLY A 196 21.13 -5.18 12.41
C GLY A 196 19.93 -5.78 11.68
N VAL A 197 19.80 -7.12 11.75
CA VAL A 197 18.83 -7.84 10.91
C VAL A 197 17.99 -8.81 11.73
N GLN A 198 16.67 -8.68 11.65
CA GLN A 198 15.71 -9.63 12.21
C GLN A 198 14.90 -10.26 11.08
N VAL A 199 14.99 -11.58 10.94
CA VAL A 199 14.26 -12.32 9.90
C VAL A 199 13.50 -13.49 10.50
N SER A 200 12.26 -13.67 10.06
CA SER A 200 11.47 -14.85 10.45
C SER A 200 10.65 -15.42 9.30
N GLY A 201 10.34 -16.73 9.42
CA GLY A 201 9.44 -17.39 8.48
C GLY A 201 7.98 -16.94 8.61
N VAL A 202 7.50 -16.66 9.82
CA VAL A 202 6.10 -16.27 10.03
C VAL A 202 5.99 -14.86 10.55
N ALA A 203 6.57 -14.54 11.71
CA ALA A 203 6.38 -13.24 12.31
C ALA A 203 7.57 -12.74 13.11
N ASN A 204 7.79 -11.44 13.06
CA ASN A 204 8.70 -10.71 13.95
C ASN A 204 7.92 -9.74 14.83
N GLN A 205 8.34 -9.64 16.07
CA GLN A 205 7.94 -8.57 16.96
C GLN A 205 9.14 -7.93 17.64
N THR A 206 9.20 -6.61 17.62
CA THR A 206 10.22 -5.82 18.31
C THR A 206 9.55 -4.73 19.12
N SER A 207 9.89 -4.62 20.42
CA SER A 207 9.33 -3.59 21.30
C SER A 207 10.18 -2.32 21.31
N GLY A 208 11.50 -2.45 21.12
CA GLY A 208 12.45 -1.34 20.96
C GLY A 208 12.50 -0.78 19.56
N ASN A 209 13.52 0.03 19.28
CA ASN A 209 13.80 0.60 17.99
C ASN A 209 14.47 -0.43 17.06
N ILE A 210 14.36 -0.21 15.75
CA ILE A 210 15.03 -1.01 14.74
C ILE A 210 15.92 -0.09 13.91
N ASP A 211 17.22 -0.34 13.94
CA ASP A 211 18.19 0.24 13.03
C ASP A 211 18.73 -0.85 12.11
N GLY A 212 18.16 -0.95 10.91
CA GLY A 212 18.50 -2.01 9.97
C GLY A 212 17.30 -2.61 9.24
N VAL A 213 17.16 -3.94 9.30
CA VAL A 213 16.17 -4.69 8.52
C VAL A 213 15.32 -5.60 9.38
N GLN A 214 14.00 -5.49 9.25
CA GLN A 214 13.03 -6.45 9.79
C GLN A 214 12.26 -7.10 8.63
N ALA A 215 12.37 -8.43 8.49
CA ALA A 215 11.73 -9.14 7.40
C ALA A 215 10.98 -10.40 7.87
N ALA A 216 9.76 -10.61 7.36
CA ALA A 216 8.98 -11.81 7.62
C ALA A 216 8.15 -12.22 6.39
N VAL A 217 7.88 -13.52 6.25
CA VAL A 217 6.93 -13.97 5.23
C VAL A 217 5.50 -13.55 5.59
N GLY A 218 5.11 -13.62 6.85
CA GLY A 218 3.78 -13.23 7.33
C GLY A 218 3.73 -11.79 7.78
N LEU A 219 4.15 -11.48 8.99
CA LEU A 219 3.93 -10.18 9.61
C LEU A 219 5.15 -9.66 10.40
N ASN A 220 5.31 -8.35 10.35
CA ASN A 220 6.23 -7.62 11.23
C ASN A 220 5.47 -6.63 12.10
N VAL A 221 5.79 -6.59 13.36
CA VAL A 221 5.30 -5.61 14.33
C VAL A 221 6.48 -4.92 15.00
N ALA A 222 6.60 -3.63 14.83
CA ALA A 222 7.58 -2.79 15.51
C ALA A 222 6.88 -1.74 16.37
N ARG A 223 7.19 -1.71 17.67
CA ARG A 223 6.61 -0.73 18.60
C ARG A 223 7.48 0.52 18.74
N GLY A 224 8.79 0.39 18.49
CA GLY A 224 9.74 1.49 18.44
C GLY A 224 9.84 2.15 17.07
N GLN A 225 10.77 3.08 16.93
CA GLN A 225 11.12 3.73 15.67
C GLN A 225 11.85 2.74 14.75
N ILE A 226 11.62 2.88 13.44
CA ILE A 226 12.34 2.11 12.43
C ILE A 226 13.22 3.06 11.61
N THR A 227 14.52 2.81 11.63
CA THR A 227 15.48 3.42 10.70
C THR A 227 15.99 2.32 9.79
N GLY A 228 15.51 2.30 8.53
CA GLY A 228 15.90 1.25 7.58
C GLY A 228 14.72 0.62 6.84
N VAL A 229 14.59 -0.71 6.89
CA VAL A 229 13.67 -1.45 6.01
C VAL A 229 12.81 -2.43 6.80
N GLN A 230 11.48 -2.35 6.62
CA GLN A 230 10.53 -3.34 7.11
C GLN A 230 9.80 -4.00 5.94
N VAL A 231 9.94 -5.32 5.78
CA VAL A 231 9.35 -6.08 4.68
C VAL A 231 8.56 -7.26 5.19
N ALA A 232 7.30 -7.39 4.76
CA ALA A 232 6.46 -8.55 5.05
C ALA A 232 5.74 -9.08 3.80
N GLY A 233 5.34 -10.35 3.84
CA GLY A 233 4.44 -10.87 2.83
C GLY A 233 3.00 -10.38 3.02
N VAL A 234 2.51 -10.29 4.26
CA VAL A 234 1.11 -9.98 4.54
C VAL A 234 0.92 -8.64 5.24
N VAL A 235 1.57 -8.39 6.37
CA VAL A 235 1.36 -7.16 7.15
C VAL A 235 2.65 -6.62 7.72
N ASN A 236 2.87 -5.33 7.56
CA ASN A 236 3.80 -4.56 8.38
C ASN A 236 3.02 -3.57 9.26
N GLN A 237 3.31 -3.57 10.54
CA GLN A 237 2.83 -2.59 11.49
C GLN A 237 3.99 -1.88 12.17
N ALA A 238 3.92 -0.56 12.23
CA ALA A 238 4.85 0.27 12.99
C ALA A 238 4.07 1.27 13.84
N ASP A 239 4.37 1.29 15.14
CA ASP A 239 3.66 2.14 16.09
C ASP A 239 4.29 3.54 16.20
N GLN A 240 5.57 3.66 15.85
CA GLN A 240 6.31 4.92 15.86
C GLN A 240 6.73 5.34 14.43
N ASN A 241 7.66 6.29 14.33
CA ASN A 241 8.12 6.80 13.05
C ASN A 241 8.93 5.76 12.27
N ILE A 242 8.85 5.88 10.95
CA ILE A 242 9.67 5.11 10.01
C ILE A 242 10.51 6.10 9.20
N GLU A 243 11.82 5.90 9.21
CA GLU A 243 12.77 6.57 8.33
C GLU A 243 13.36 5.52 7.39
N GLY A 244 12.84 5.42 6.15
CA GLY A 244 13.25 4.41 5.19
C GLY A 244 12.12 3.80 4.39
N VAL A 245 12.02 2.47 4.37
CA VAL A 245 11.11 1.73 3.50
C VAL A 245 10.24 0.75 4.30
N GLN A 246 8.93 0.82 4.08
CA GLN A 246 7.97 -0.19 4.52
C GLN A 246 7.30 -0.82 3.30
N ALA A 247 7.51 -2.11 3.08
CA ALA A 247 7.03 -2.80 1.89
C ALA A 247 6.31 -4.12 2.20
N THR A 248 5.20 -4.39 1.53
CA THR A 248 4.42 -5.63 1.70
C THR A 248 3.60 -5.98 0.45
N ALA A 249 3.29 -7.24 0.27
CA ALA A 249 2.27 -7.61 -0.72
C ALA A 249 0.84 -7.30 -0.22
N GLY A 250 0.59 -7.29 1.09
CA GLY A 250 -0.71 -7.02 1.69
C GLY A 250 -0.85 -5.59 2.22
N PHE A 251 -0.66 -5.40 3.53
CA PHE A 251 -1.03 -4.18 4.25
C PHE A 251 0.15 -3.56 4.98
N ASN A 252 0.38 -2.27 4.78
CA ASN A 252 1.26 -1.47 5.62
C ASN A 252 0.44 -0.54 6.51
N VAL A 253 0.71 -0.57 7.80
CA VAL A 253 0.09 0.29 8.81
C VAL A 253 1.20 1.02 9.59
N ALA A 254 1.25 2.32 9.46
CA ALA A 254 2.12 3.18 10.24
C ALA A 254 1.27 4.16 11.07
N LEU A 255 1.34 4.06 12.39
CA LEU A 255 0.52 4.91 13.28
C LEU A 255 1.07 6.33 13.39
N ARG A 256 2.35 6.51 13.11
CA ARG A 256 3.05 7.80 13.09
C ARG A 256 3.49 8.16 11.67
N GLN A 257 4.57 8.89 11.54
CA GLN A 257 5.08 9.38 10.26
C GLN A 257 5.99 8.37 9.58
N VAL A 258 5.84 8.22 8.28
CA VAL A 258 6.78 7.55 7.39
C VAL A 258 7.52 8.61 6.59
N THR A 259 8.82 8.68 6.75
CA THR A 259 9.72 9.51 5.94
C THR A 259 10.45 8.58 4.99
N GLY A 260 10.07 8.57 3.71
CA GLY A 260 10.62 7.65 2.71
C GLY A 260 9.55 6.98 1.85
N VAL A 261 9.52 5.66 1.82
CA VAL A 261 8.63 4.89 0.93
C VAL A 261 7.74 3.93 1.70
N GLN A 262 6.44 3.98 1.42
CA GLN A 262 5.46 3.00 1.88
C GLN A 262 4.82 2.34 0.66
N ALA A 263 5.09 1.05 0.45
CA ALA A 263 4.62 0.31 -0.72
C ALA A 263 3.83 -0.95 -0.31
N ALA A 264 2.59 -1.07 -0.77
CA ALA A 264 1.75 -2.23 -0.50
C ALA A 264 1.05 -2.72 -1.78
N GLY A 265 0.88 -4.02 -1.91
CA GLY A 265 0.05 -4.56 -2.98
C GLY A 265 -1.43 -4.18 -2.80
N LEU A 266 -1.94 -4.23 -1.57
CA LEU A 266 -3.33 -3.93 -1.27
C LEU A 266 -3.52 -2.55 -0.66
N MET A 267 -3.04 -2.28 0.55
CA MET A 267 -3.36 -1.04 1.24
C MET A 267 -2.21 -0.47 2.07
N ASN A 268 -2.04 0.83 1.99
CA ASN A 268 -1.20 1.61 2.87
C ASN A 268 -2.03 2.54 3.76
N ILE A 269 -1.70 2.55 5.04
CA ILE A 269 -2.25 3.50 6.03
C ILE A 269 -1.09 4.17 6.74
N GLY A 270 -1.05 5.52 6.74
CA GLY A 270 0.01 6.25 7.44
C GLY A 270 -0.01 7.75 7.14
N ARG A 271 0.86 8.49 7.81
CA ARG A 271 1.23 9.87 7.45
C ARG A 271 2.55 9.78 6.71
N VAL A 272 2.61 10.21 5.46
CA VAL A 272 3.78 9.94 4.62
C VAL A 272 4.41 11.24 4.12
N GLU A 273 5.71 11.34 4.30
CA GLU A 273 6.56 12.32 3.65
C GLU A 273 7.53 11.57 2.72
N GLY A 274 7.20 11.56 1.42
CA GLY A 274 7.91 10.77 0.42
C GLY A 274 6.96 10.13 -0.60
N ILE A 275 6.99 8.81 -0.71
CA ILE A 275 6.24 8.06 -1.72
C ILE A 275 5.33 7.02 -1.07
N GLN A 276 4.07 6.98 -1.50
CA GLN A 276 3.10 5.97 -1.09
C GLN A 276 2.50 5.30 -2.34
N ILE A 277 2.69 3.99 -2.47
CA ILE A 277 2.23 3.21 -3.63
C ILE A 277 1.42 2.01 -3.15
N GLY A 278 0.19 1.84 -3.68
CA GLY A 278 -0.67 0.70 -3.35
C GLY A 278 -2.00 0.74 -4.08
N ALA A 279 -2.74 -0.35 -4.11
CA ALA A 279 -4.08 -0.32 -4.68
C ALA A 279 -4.97 0.69 -3.95
N VAL A 280 -4.91 0.72 -2.63
CA VAL A 280 -5.61 1.67 -1.77
C VAL A 280 -4.60 2.40 -0.88
N ASN A 281 -4.60 3.71 -0.89
CA ASN A 281 -3.78 4.53 -0.03
C ASN A 281 -4.66 5.45 0.83
N VAL A 282 -4.50 5.37 2.15
CA VAL A 282 -5.23 6.19 3.12
C VAL A 282 -4.25 6.95 3.99
N THR A 283 -4.33 8.26 3.97
CA THR A 283 -3.42 9.11 4.74
C THR A 283 -4.13 10.31 5.37
N GLN A 284 -3.69 10.71 6.55
CA GLN A 284 -4.13 11.98 7.15
C GLN A 284 -3.30 13.16 6.62
N LYS A 285 -2.01 12.94 6.39
CA LYS A 285 -1.09 13.95 5.88
C LYS A 285 -0.13 13.30 4.92
N MET A 286 -0.09 13.82 3.71
CA MET A 286 0.83 13.37 2.66
C MET A 286 1.61 14.54 2.11
N ARG A 287 2.91 14.34 1.95
CA ARG A 287 3.78 15.26 1.23
C ARG A 287 4.65 14.46 0.28
N GLY A 288 4.47 14.64 -1.03
CA GLY A 288 5.22 13.93 -2.06
C GLY A 288 4.33 13.28 -3.12
N LEU A 289 4.55 12.00 -3.40
CA LEU A 289 3.87 11.25 -4.46
C LEU A 289 2.99 10.13 -3.88
N GLN A 290 1.71 10.12 -4.24
CA GLN A 290 0.78 9.04 -3.92
C GLN A 290 0.24 8.41 -5.21
N VAL A 291 0.42 7.10 -5.38
CA VAL A 291 0.00 6.35 -6.57
C VAL A 291 -0.85 5.16 -6.16
N GLY A 292 -2.05 5.05 -6.73
CA GLY A 292 -2.96 3.94 -6.43
C GLY A 292 -4.22 3.95 -7.27
N VAL A 293 -5.04 2.94 -7.10
CA VAL A 293 -6.38 2.92 -7.69
C VAL A 293 -7.29 3.87 -6.92
N PHE A 294 -7.30 3.76 -5.58
CA PHE A 294 -8.03 4.63 -4.66
C PHE A 294 -7.05 5.33 -3.73
N ASN A 295 -7.04 6.65 -3.79
CA ASN A 295 -6.22 7.47 -2.92
C ASN A 295 -7.12 8.38 -2.08
N VAL A 296 -6.94 8.33 -0.76
CA VAL A 296 -7.67 9.17 0.19
C VAL A 296 -6.67 9.91 1.07
N ALA A 297 -6.73 11.23 1.05
CA ALA A 297 -5.88 12.07 1.87
C ALA A 297 -6.68 13.23 2.49
N ARG A 298 -6.41 13.58 3.77
CA ARG A 298 -6.96 14.82 4.32
C ARG A 298 -6.18 16.03 3.87
N ASN A 299 -4.90 16.06 4.18
CA ASN A 299 -4.00 17.15 3.80
C ASN A 299 -2.97 16.58 2.83
N PHE A 300 -3.02 16.99 1.60
CA PHE A 300 -2.14 16.49 0.55
C PHE A 300 -1.32 17.62 -0.06
N LYS A 301 -0.01 17.42 -0.11
CA LYS A 301 0.91 18.30 -0.81
C LYS A 301 1.79 17.52 -1.78
N GLY A 302 1.64 17.77 -3.08
CA GLY A 302 2.44 17.11 -4.12
C GLY A 302 1.61 16.60 -5.29
N LEU A 303 1.86 15.36 -5.72
CA LEU A 303 1.20 14.74 -6.86
C LEU A 303 0.48 13.45 -6.47
N GLN A 304 -0.82 13.39 -6.71
CA GLN A 304 -1.68 12.22 -6.48
C GLN A 304 -2.14 11.64 -7.81
N ILE A 305 -1.86 10.36 -8.06
CA ILE A 305 -2.19 9.66 -9.30
C ILE A 305 -3.07 8.46 -8.99
N GLY A 306 -4.25 8.36 -9.65
CA GLY A 306 -5.17 7.26 -9.39
C GLY A 306 -6.36 7.16 -10.34
N ILE A 307 -7.25 6.23 -10.07
CA ILE A 307 -8.57 6.20 -10.69
C ILE A 307 -9.50 7.12 -9.93
N VAL A 308 -9.53 6.98 -8.60
CA VAL A 308 -10.31 7.85 -7.71
C VAL A 308 -9.37 8.47 -6.68
N ASN A 309 -9.30 9.78 -6.65
CA ASN A 309 -8.54 10.53 -5.68
C ASN A 309 -9.49 11.38 -4.84
N VAL A 310 -9.49 11.21 -3.54
CA VAL A 310 -10.28 11.99 -2.58
C VAL A 310 -9.36 12.79 -1.69
N THR A 311 -9.53 14.10 -1.65
CA THR A 311 -8.66 14.97 -0.84
C THR A 311 -9.45 16.11 -0.23
N ASP A 312 -9.31 16.32 1.09
CA ASP A 312 -9.98 17.44 1.76
C ASP A 312 -9.28 18.78 1.47
N ASP A 313 -7.95 18.80 1.60
CA ASP A 313 -7.10 19.98 1.35
C ASP A 313 -5.95 19.59 0.42
N LEU A 314 -5.95 20.13 -0.79
CA LEU A 314 -5.00 19.82 -1.86
C LEU A 314 -4.09 21.03 -2.11
N ASP A 315 -2.80 20.88 -1.80
CA ASP A 315 -1.73 21.79 -2.22
C ASP A 315 -0.83 21.06 -3.23
N GLY A 316 -1.30 20.98 -4.47
CA GLY A 316 -0.63 20.24 -5.55
C GLY A 316 -1.61 19.80 -6.63
N GLU A 317 -1.32 18.67 -7.24
CA GLU A 317 -2.11 18.14 -8.36
C GLU A 317 -2.69 16.75 -8.08
N SER A 318 -3.91 16.53 -8.59
CA SER A 318 -4.59 15.26 -8.56
C SER A 318 -4.91 14.82 -9.99
N LEU A 319 -4.18 13.82 -10.46
CA LEU A 319 -4.40 13.18 -11.76
C LEU A 319 -5.22 11.91 -11.55
N ALA A 320 -6.50 11.96 -11.87
CA ALA A 320 -7.40 10.83 -11.73
C ALA A 320 -8.53 10.88 -12.75
N ILE A 321 -9.19 9.74 -12.97
CA ILE A 321 -10.45 9.72 -13.70
C ILE A 321 -11.51 10.48 -12.93
N ILE A 322 -11.54 10.31 -11.60
CA ILE A 322 -12.46 10.99 -10.68
C ILE A 322 -11.64 11.63 -9.55
N PRO A 323 -11.04 12.81 -9.76
CA PRO A 323 -10.46 13.58 -8.68
C PRO A 323 -11.57 14.31 -7.93
N LEU A 324 -11.67 14.10 -6.61
CA LEU A 324 -12.65 14.67 -5.71
C LEU A 324 -11.97 15.53 -4.62
N PRO A 325 -11.35 16.65 -4.97
CA PRO A 325 -10.85 17.58 -3.96
C PRO A 325 -12.03 18.32 -3.34
N ARG A 326 -12.10 18.40 -2.01
CA ARG A 326 -13.20 19.09 -1.30
C ARG A 326 -13.28 20.58 -1.63
N ARG A 327 -12.16 21.19 -2.00
CA ARG A 327 -12.05 22.59 -2.47
C ARG A 327 -11.84 22.68 -3.98
N GLY A 328 -11.98 21.60 -4.71
CA GLY A 328 -11.92 21.56 -6.17
C GLY A 328 -13.32 21.68 -6.78
N GLY A 329 -13.35 21.91 -8.07
CA GLY A 329 -14.62 22.08 -8.77
C GLY A 329 -15.16 20.74 -9.28
N ILE A 330 -16.39 20.42 -8.90
CA ILE A 330 -17.23 19.54 -9.72
C ILE A 330 -18.14 20.50 -10.50
N HIS A 331 -17.99 20.48 -11.82
CA HIS A 331 -18.67 21.39 -12.72
C HIS A 331 -19.51 20.62 -13.72
N ALA A 332 -20.76 21.00 -13.90
CA ALA A 332 -21.54 20.51 -15.03
C ALA A 332 -21.09 21.23 -16.31
N MET A 333 -21.02 20.50 -17.42
CA MET A 333 -20.63 21.05 -18.72
C MET A 333 -21.63 20.66 -19.79
N ALA A 334 -21.84 21.54 -20.72
CA ALA A 334 -22.56 21.25 -21.97
C ALA A 334 -21.84 21.93 -23.13
N TRP A 335 -21.63 21.21 -24.24
CA TRP A 335 -20.98 21.78 -25.41
C TRP A 335 -21.43 21.11 -26.70
N ALA A 336 -21.25 21.83 -27.78
CA ALA A 336 -21.42 21.34 -29.12
C ALA A 336 -20.08 21.34 -29.85
N SER A 337 -19.91 20.42 -30.76
CA SER A 337 -18.75 20.39 -31.68
C SER A 337 -19.15 19.88 -33.08
N ASN A 338 -18.28 20.13 -34.04
CA ASN A 338 -18.51 19.64 -35.38
C ASN A 338 -18.36 18.11 -35.51
N SER A 339 -17.66 17.46 -34.60
CA SER A 339 -17.49 16.00 -34.56
C SER A 339 -18.52 15.29 -33.67
N LEU A 340 -19.11 15.96 -32.67
CA LEU A 340 -20.17 15.47 -31.81
C LEU A 340 -21.14 16.62 -31.54
N TYR A 341 -22.35 16.54 -32.11
CA TYR A 341 -23.29 17.68 -32.08
C TYR A 341 -23.70 18.17 -30.72
N GLY A 342 -23.91 17.26 -29.77
CA GLY A 342 -24.27 17.60 -28.43
C GLY A 342 -23.50 16.76 -27.39
N ASN A 343 -22.97 17.42 -26.40
CA ASN A 343 -22.25 16.77 -25.31
C ASN A 343 -22.70 17.36 -23.98
N VAL A 344 -22.85 16.49 -22.99
CA VAL A 344 -23.06 16.87 -21.59
C VAL A 344 -22.10 16.09 -20.74
N GLY A 345 -21.59 16.70 -19.68
CA GLY A 345 -20.59 16.01 -18.85
C GLY A 345 -20.41 16.63 -17.49
N VAL A 346 -19.64 15.92 -16.68
CA VAL A 346 -19.19 16.39 -15.38
C VAL A 346 -17.67 16.51 -15.43
N LYS A 347 -17.19 17.70 -15.19
CA LYS A 347 -15.76 18.02 -15.06
C LYS A 347 -15.37 17.96 -13.59
N PHE A 348 -14.36 17.20 -13.31
CA PHE A 348 -13.69 17.12 -12.02
C PHE A 348 -12.36 17.85 -12.14
N ALA A 349 -12.21 18.97 -11.45
CA ALA A 349 -11.02 19.82 -11.55
C ALA A 349 -10.20 19.81 -10.27
N SER A 350 -8.90 19.65 -10.38
CA SER A 350 -7.92 19.99 -9.35
C SER A 350 -7.39 21.42 -9.59
N ARG A 351 -6.17 21.73 -9.19
CA ARG A 351 -5.64 23.09 -9.38
C ARG A 351 -5.39 23.43 -10.86
N TYR A 352 -4.74 22.53 -11.56
CA TYR A 352 -4.40 22.68 -12.98
C TYR A 352 -4.92 21.52 -13.83
N ALA A 353 -4.96 20.32 -13.30
CA ALA A 353 -5.46 19.14 -14.01
C ALA A 353 -6.96 18.98 -13.86
N TYR A 354 -7.61 18.36 -14.85
CA TYR A 354 -9.01 17.99 -14.79
C TYR A 354 -9.28 16.71 -15.56
N SER A 355 -10.40 16.07 -15.24
CA SER A 355 -11.02 15.03 -16.05
C SER A 355 -12.49 15.38 -16.33
N ILE A 356 -13.02 14.86 -17.43
CA ILE A 356 -14.41 15.03 -17.82
C ILE A 356 -14.98 13.65 -18.16
N LEU A 357 -16.05 13.28 -17.46
CA LEU A 357 -16.89 12.16 -17.87
C LEU A 357 -18.10 12.73 -18.63
N SER A 358 -18.32 12.31 -19.85
CA SER A 358 -19.34 12.91 -20.70
C SER A 358 -20.15 11.88 -21.47
N GLY A 359 -21.42 12.22 -21.70
CA GLY A 359 -22.29 11.65 -22.72
C GLY A 359 -22.25 12.50 -23.97
N ALA A 360 -22.35 11.86 -25.12
CA ALA A 360 -22.34 12.51 -26.43
C ALA A 360 -23.46 12.00 -27.32
N LEU A 361 -23.98 12.89 -28.15
CA LEU A 361 -24.94 12.62 -29.21
C LEU A 361 -24.35 13.04 -30.55
N HIS A 362 -24.48 12.17 -31.53
CA HIS A 362 -24.05 12.46 -32.92
C HIS A 362 -25.07 11.96 -33.91
N SER A 363 -25.08 12.53 -35.13
CA SER A 363 -25.93 12.10 -36.23
C SER A 363 -25.07 11.55 -37.34
N VAL A 364 -25.25 10.29 -37.68
CA VAL A 364 -24.50 9.58 -38.71
C VAL A 364 -25.43 9.30 -39.91
N GLU A 365 -24.97 9.48 -41.12
CA GLU A 365 -25.70 9.06 -42.29
C GLU A 365 -25.69 7.53 -42.40
N ARG A 366 -26.86 6.94 -42.63
CA ARG A 366 -26.98 5.50 -42.77
C ARG A 366 -26.28 5.06 -44.07
N ALA A 367 -25.42 4.04 -44.00
CA ALA A 367 -24.54 3.61 -45.09
C ALA A 367 -25.23 2.86 -46.24
N GLU A 368 -26.44 3.26 -46.64
CA GLU A 368 -27.08 2.74 -47.84
C GLU A 368 -27.23 3.88 -48.86
N GLY A 369 -26.29 3.97 -49.75
CA GLY A 369 -26.14 4.49 -51.10
C GLY A 369 -27.22 5.32 -51.81
N ALA A 370 -28.11 6.03 -51.10
CA ALA A 370 -29.09 6.95 -51.67
C ALA A 370 -28.97 8.33 -51.02
N GLU A 371 -28.75 9.36 -51.84
CA GLU A 371 -28.93 10.74 -51.42
C GLU A 371 -30.32 10.91 -50.77
N GLY A 372 -30.35 11.18 -49.46
CA GLY A 372 -31.59 11.34 -48.69
C GLY A 372 -31.88 10.26 -47.66
N SER A 373 -30.93 9.35 -47.38
CA SER A 373 -31.06 8.39 -46.25
C SER A 373 -31.34 9.08 -44.93
N PRO A 374 -32.26 8.56 -44.11
CA PRO A 374 -32.56 9.16 -42.81
C PRO A 374 -31.31 9.13 -41.93
N ARG A 375 -31.04 10.26 -41.27
CA ARG A 375 -29.93 10.37 -40.33
C ARG A 375 -30.28 9.59 -39.05
N GLU A 376 -29.37 8.73 -38.65
CA GLU A 376 -29.46 7.96 -37.39
C GLU A 376 -28.79 8.74 -36.27
N ILE A 377 -29.43 8.80 -35.11
CA ILE A 377 -28.83 9.40 -33.91
C ILE A 377 -28.10 8.31 -33.17
N VAL A 378 -26.80 8.47 -33.06
CA VAL A 378 -25.93 7.62 -32.21
C VAL A 378 -25.61 8.33 -30.92
N TYR A 379 -25.47 7.57 -29.87
CA TYR A 379 -25.14 8.08 -28.53
C TYR A 379 -23.92 7.35 -27.98
N GLY A 380 -23.26 7.98 -27.06
CA GLY A 380 -22.07 7.36 -26.45
C GLY A 380 -21.56 8.09 -25.23
N GLY A 381 -20.43 7.66 -24.78
CA GLY A 381 -19.74 8.24 -23.63
C GLY A 381 -18.26 8.44 -23.91
N GLY A 382 -17.68 9.35 -23.17
CA GLY A 382 -16.25 9.65 -23.28
C GLY A 382 -15.61 10.04 -21.95
N LEU A 383 -14.32 9.79 -21.91
CA LEU A 383 -13.43 10.26 -20.88
C LEU A 383 -12.43 11.22 -21.51
N THR A 384 -12.28 12.39 -20.90
CA THR A 384 -11.31 13.40 -21.31
C THR A 384 -10.45 13.78 -20.11
N MET A 385 -9.16 13.93 -20.32
CA MET A 385 -8.22 14.42 -19.31
C MET A 385 -7.46 15.62 -19.86
N GLY A 386 -7.23 16.63 -19.03
CA GLY A 386 -6.59 17.85 -19.50
C GLY A 386 -5.97 18.67 -18.37
N ALA A 387 -5.38 19.77 -18.82
CA ALA A 387 -4.82 20.77 -17.92
C ALA A 387 -5.34 22.17 -18.27
N THR A 388 -5.46 23.00 -17.27
CA THR A 388 -5.90 24.40 -17.39
C THR A 388 -4.83 25.31 -16.80
N ILE A 389 -4.44 26.34 -17.52
CA ILE A 389 -3.48 27.36 -17.08
C ILE A 389 -4.22 28.71 -16.99
N PRO A 390 -4.18 29.40 -15.84
CA PRO A 390 -4.70 30.76 -15.75
C PRO A 390 -3.83 31.70 -16.60
N LEU A 391 -4.48 32.57 -17.36
CA LEU A 391 -3.82 33.62 -18.12
C LEU A 391 -3.76 34.92 -17.33
N PRO A 392 -2.93 35.92 -17.72
CA PRO A 392 -2.76 37.15 -16.95
C PRO A 392 -4.01 38.02 -16.74
N LEU A 393 -5.11 37.76 -17.48
CA LEU A 393 -6.41 38.42 -17.31
C LEU A 393 -7.25 37.62 -16.34
N ASP A 394 -7.78 38.27 -15.32
CA ASP A 394 -8.64 37.64 -14.32
C ASP A 394 -9.84 36.93 -14.98
N GLY A 395 -10.02 35.67 -14.63
CA GLY A 395 -11.08 34.81 -15.18
C GLY A 395 -10.76 34.18 -16.52
N LEU A 396 -9.68 34.55 -17.20
CA LEU A 396 -9.27 33.96 -18.47
C LEU A 396 -8.37 32.73 -18.25
N ARG A 397 -8.70 31.64 -18.92
CA ARG A 397 -7.97 30.35 -18.78
C ARG A 397 -7.74 29.72 -20.14
N LEU A 398 -6.57 29.12 -20.31
CA LEU A 398 -6.22 28.28 -21.44
C LEU A 398 -6.24 26.82 -20.98
N SER A 399 -6.95 25.97 -21.69
CA SER A 399 -7.06 24.53 -21.38
C SER A 399 -6.63 23.71 -22.59
N SER A 400 -5.94 22.61 -22.33
CA SER A 400 -5.63 21.60 -23.34
C SER A 400 -6.07 20.24 -22.82
N ASP A 401 -6.72 19.44 -23.64
CA ASP A 401 -7.15 18.10 -23.25
C ASP A 401 -7.05 17.06 -24.37
N ILE A 402 -6.98 15.80 -23.94
CA ILE A 402 -7.09 14.62 -24.78
C ILE A 402 -8.25 13.78 -24.28
N GLY A 403 -9.10 13.31 -25.18
CA GLY A 403 -10.28 12.51 -24.83
C GLY A 403 -10.54 11.39 -25.81
N GLY A 404 -11.14 10.32 -25.29
CA GLY A 404 -11.64 9.20 -26.10
C GLY A 404 -13.15 9.03 -25.88
N TYR A 405 -13.88 8.83 -26.95
CA TYR A 405 -15.32 8.63 -26.98
C TYR A 405 -15.63 7.33 -27.69
N ARG A 406 -16.60 6.60 -27.15
CA ARG A 406 -17.17 5.42 -27.82
C ARG A 406 -18.65 5.66 -28.07
N LEU A 407 -19.03 5.53 -29.33
CA LEU A 407 -20.41 5.73 -29.79
C LEU A 407 -21.03 4.38 -30.12
N PHE A 408 -22.28 4.20 -29.72
CA PHE A 408 -23.07 2.99 -29.94
C PHE A 408 -24.16 3.28 -30.94
N ARG A 409 -24.36 2.37 -31.91
CA ARG A 409 -25.50 2.36 -32.83
C ARG A 409 -26.60 1.49 -32.20
N ASP A 410 -27.84 1.72 -32.56
CA ASP A 410 -29.13 1.24 -32.04
C ASP A 410 -29.23 -0.19 -31.42
N GLU A 411 -28.19 -1.02 -31.50
CA GLU A 411 -28.14 -2.31 -30.78
C GLU A 411 -27.06 -2.28 -29.69
N PRO A 412 -27.38 -2.71 -28.46
CA PRO A 412 -26.40 -2.78 -27.36
C PRO A 412 -25.40 -3.94 -27.50
N VAL A 413 -25.17 -4.42 -28.71
CA VAL A 413 -24.21 -5.47 -28.99
C VAL A 413 -22.83 -4.83 -29.14
N LEU A 414 -21.88 -5.24 -28.33
CA LEU A 414 -20.48 -4.84 -28.25
C LEU A 414 -19.67 -4.93 -29.59
N SER A 415 -20.33 -5.13 -30.71
CA SER A 415 -19.70 -5.47 -32.01
C SER A 415 -19.58 -4.32 -33.01
N GLN A 416 -20.39 -3.26 -32.93
CA GLN A 416 -20.30 -2.10 -33.81
C GLN A 416 -20.28 -0.81 -32.99
N HIS A 417 -19.10 -0.24 -32.83
CA HIS A 417 -18.90 1.03 -32.18
C HIS A 417 -17.91 1.88 -32.99
N ASP A 418 -18.14 3.17 -32.98
CA ASP A 418 -17.21 4.15 -33.50
C ASP A 418 -16.42 4.74 -32.36
N GLU A 419 -15.11 4.87 -32.52
CA GLU A 419 -14.24 5.50 -31.53
C GLU A 419 -13.77 6.84 -32.05
N ILE A 420 -13.83 7.87 -31.22
CA ILE A 420 -13.35 9.20 -31.56
C ILE A 420 -12.36 9.64 -30.52
N TYR A 421 -11.13 9.87 -30.92
CA TYR A 421 -10.09 10.45 -30.07
C TYR A 421 -9.93 11.92 -30.43
N LYS A 422 -9.85 12.79 -29.43
CA LYS A 422 -9.78 14.23 -29.60
C LYS A 422 -8.60 14.83 -28.86
N LEU A 423 -7.93 15.78 -29.47
CA LEU A 423 -6.98 16.69 -28.85
C LEU A 423 -7.52 18.10 -29.04
N ARG A 424 -7.79 18.81 -27.95
CA ARG A 424 -8.40 20.16 -27.98
C ARG A 424 -7.55 21.19 -27.24
N LEU A 425 -7.58 22.41 -27.75
CA LEU A 425 -7.09 23.62 -27.11
C LEU A 425 -8.27 24.59 -26.99
N MET A 426 -8.55 25.04 -25.77
CA MET A 426 -9.75 25.83 -25.49
C MET A 426 -9.39 27.07 -24.66
N VAL A 427 -10.07 28.15 -24.93
CA VAL A 427 -10.04 29.36 -24.12
C VAL A 427 -11.36 29.47 -23.40
N SER A 428 -11.34 29.74 -22.11
CA SER A 428 -12.51 29.93 -21.28
C SER A 428 -12.41 31.22 -20.47
N TYR A 429 -13.55 31.88 -20.26
CA TYR A 429 -13.61 33.12 -19.51
C TYR A 429 -14.72 33.06 -18.45
N GLN A 430 -14.37 33.21 -17.20
CA GLN A 430 -15.31 33.17 -16.08
C GLN A 430 -16.11 34.47 -15.98
N ILE A 431 -17.34 34.49 -16.47
CA ILE A 431 -18.24 35.65 -16.44
C ILE A 431 -18.87 35.82 -15.06
N ALA A 432 -19.24 34.73 -14.42
CA ALA A 432 -19.85 34.71 -13.11
C ALA A 432 -19.30 33.54 -12.27
N ARG A 433 -19.61 33.51 -10.99
CA ARG A 433 -19.10 32.51 -10.05
C ARG A 433 -19.39 31.07 -10.46
N ARG A 434 -20.43 30.84 -11.30
CA ARG A 434 -20.82 29.52 -11.79
C ARG A 434 -21.08 29.51 -13.30
N LEU A 435 -20.49 30.43 -14.05
CA LEU A 435 -20.75 30.53 -15.47
C LEU A 435 -19.46 30.82 -16.22
N THR A 436 -18.98 29.84 -16.95
CA THR A 436 -17.72 29.93 -17.68
C THR A 436 -17.93 29.42 -19.12
N PRO A 437 -18.25 30.31 -20.09
CA PRO A 437 -18.22 29.95 -21.47
C PRO A 437 -16.81 29.59 -21.94
N PHE A 438 -16.74 28.67 -22.88
CA PHE A 438 -15.50 28.29 -23.52
C PHE A 438 -15.68 28.04 -25.01
N ALA A 439 -14.62 28.23 -25.77
CA ALA A 439 -14.53 27.90 -27.17
C ALA A 439 -13.13 27.41 -27.49
N GLY A 440 -13.03 26.54 -28.47
CA GLY A 440 -11.74 26.00 -28.85
C GLY A 440 -11.78 25.18 -30.13
N GLY A 441 -10.60 24.65 -30.44
CA GLY A 441 -10.42 23.78 -31.58
C GLY A 441 -9.31 22.79 -31.36
N GLY A 442 -9.16 21.89 -32.35
CA GLY A 442 -8.14 20.85 -32.25
C GLY A 442 -8.21 19.87 -33.39
N ALA A 443 -7.83 18.63 -33.10
CA ALA A 443 -7.88 17.55 -34.04
C ALA A 443 -8.67 16.37 -33.48
N ASN A 444 -9.33 15.61 -34.32
CA ASN A 444 -9.95 14.36 -33.98
C ASN A 444 -9.49 13.23 -34.92
N LEU A 445 -9.42 12.02 -34.36
CA LEU A 445 -9.21 10.76 -35.03
C LEU A 445 -10.46 9.92 -34.83
N THR A 446 -11.15 9.59 -35.91
CA THR A 446 -12.35 8.75 -35.88
C THR A 446 -11.99 7.37 -36.46
N ILE A 447 -12.27 6.32 -35.70
CA ILE A 447 -12.11 4.92 -36.11
C ILE A 447 -13.50 4.31 -36.16
N ARG A 448 -13.91 3.85 -37.35
CA ARG A 448 -15.24 3.28 -37.60
C ARG A 448 -15.17 1.75 -37.62
N GLY A 449 -16.00 1.13 -36.80
CA GLY A 449 -16.07 -0.34 -36.73
C GLY A 449 -14.81 -0.99 -36.19
N LYS A 450 -14.59 -2.27 -36.58
CA LYS A 450 -13.40 -3.05 -36.16
C LYS A 450 -12.20 -2.96 -37.10
N ASP A 451 -12.38 -2.32 -38.25
CA ASP A 451 -11.35 -2.29 -39.31
C ASP A 451 -10.52 -1.00 -39.16
N PRO A 452 -9.21 -1.12 -38.81
CA PRO A 452 -8.35 0.06 -38.69
C PRO A 452 -8.13 0.83 -39.99
N VAL A 453 -8.58 0.30 -41.13
CA VAL A 453 -8.46 0.92 -42.45
C VAL A 453 -9.47 2.08 -42.62
N ASP A 454 -10.50 2.16 -41.82
CA ASP A 454 -11.53 3.20 -41.88
C ASP A 454 -11.30 4.33 -40.85
N ALA A 455 -10.05 4.71 -40.65
CA ALA A 455 -9.66 5.79 -39.78
C ALA A 455 -9.60 7.13 -40.53
N GLY A 456 -10.31 8.13 -40.01
CA GLY A 456 -10.33 9.49 -40.55
C GLY A 456 -9.76 10.50 -39.56
N VAL A 457 -8.92 11.42 -40.03
CA VAL A 457 -8.45 12.57 -39.26
C VAL A 457 -9.23 13.82 -39.66
N GLY A 458 -9.75 14.56 -38.67
CA GLY A 458 -10.50 15.78 -38.87
C GLY A 458 -10.10 16.92 -37.94
N GLY A 459 -10.53 18.13 -38.33
CA GLY A 459 -10.45 19.28 -37.42
C GLY A 459 -11.59 19.26 -36.42
N GLU A 460 -11.34 19.68 -35.20
CA GLU A 460 -12.31 19.85 -34.10
C GLU A 460 -12.57 21.35 -33.88
N LEU A 461 -13.82 21.73 -33.81
CA LEU A 461 -14.25 23.04 -33.28
C LEU A 461 -15.29 22.78 -32.25
N CYS A 462 -15.21 23.44 -31.10
CA CYS A 462 -16.14 23.28 -30.01
C CYS A 462 -16.47 24.62 -29.32
N VAL A 463 -17.71 24.72 -28.84
CA VAL A 463 -18.18 25.82 -28.03
C VAL A 463 -19.08 25.27 -26.92
N GLY A 464 -18.97 25.80 -25.74
CA GLY A 464 -19.74 25.28 -24.62
C GLY A 464 -19.75 26.17 -23.38
N LEU A 465 -20.31 25.59 -22.33
CA LEU A 465 -20.56 26.25 -21.07
C LEU A 465 -20.21 25.30 -19.93
N GLU A 466 -19.50 25.83 -18.95
CA GLU A 466 -19.20 25.20 -17.66
C GLU A 466 -20.01 25.94 -16.57
N LEU A 467 -20.72 25.17 -15.72
CA LEU A 467 -21.63 25.65 -14.67
C LEU A 467 -21.15 25.28 -13.28
#